data_8fdd097e54f6b28e920c87120ad601f0
#
_entry.id   8fdd097e54f6b28e920c87120ad601f0
#
_cell.length_a   1.000
_cell.length_b   1.000
_cell.length_c   1.000
_cell.angle_alpha   90.00
_cell.angle_beta   90.00
_cell.angle_gamma   90.00
#
_symmetry.space_group_name_H-M   'P 1'
#
loop_
_entity.id
_entity.type
_entity.pdbx_description
1 polymer ?
#
loop_
_entity_poly.entity_id
_entity_poly.type
_entity_poly.pdbx_seq_one_letter_code
_entity_poly.pdbx_strand_id
1 'polypeptide(L)'
;VKTPFRGLDVSQCHLRAFAGIHMLSNEIFNVMDAIDEAPEKYPLYDASGNVIEGTQDALGQCFPVTDFYLRAAAGFPVYGKEPAHLTLIDAGKPETLLQAERFISQS
;
A
#
# COMPACT_ATOMS: atom_id res chain seq x y z
N VAL A 1 7.52 1.53 -14.99
CA VAL A 1 6.94 1.34 -13.65
C VAL A 1 7.79 2.05 -12.61
N LYS A 2 7.16 2.86 -11.77
CA LYS A 2 7.85 3.54 -10.69
C LYS A 2 8.07 2.58 -9.53
N THR A 3 9.26 2.61 -8.95
CA THR A 3 9.56 1.84 -7.75
C THR A 3 9.75 2.78 -6.57
N PRO A 4 9.08 2.55 -5.46
CA PRO A 4 9.27 3.33 -4.24
C PRO A 4 10.48 2.86 -3.43
N PHE A 5 11.20 1.84 -3.90
CA PHE A 5 12.32 1.27 -3.15
C PHE A 5 13.61 1.33 -3.95
N ARG A 6 14.62 1.90 -3.32
CA ARG A 6 15.95 1.98 -3.89
C ARG A 6 16.54 0.59 -4.11
N GLY A 7 17.08 0.35 -5.30
CA GLY A 7 17.72 -0.91 -5.62
C GLY A 7 16.78 -2.06 -5.95
N LEU A 8 15.47 -1.80 -5.97
CA LEU A 8 14.50 -2.81 -6.35
C LEU A 8 14.50 -3.00 -7.88
N ASP A 9 14.70 -4.24 -8.32
CA ASP A 9 14.62 -4.58 -9.74
C ASP A 9 13.16 -4.87 -10.11
N VAL A 10 12.52 -3.93 -10.77
CA VAL A 10 11.10 -4.02 -11.15
C VAL A 10 10.83 -5.19 -12.09
N SER A 11 11.82 -5.60 -12.90
CA SER A 11 11.66 -6.75 -13.80
C SER A 11 11.52 -8.08 -13.05
N GLN A 12 11.98 -8.14 -11.80
CA GLN A 12 11.86 -9.29 -10.92
C GLN A 12 10.57 -9.26 -10.08
N CYS A 13 9.78 -8.22 -10.20
CA CYS A 13 8.59 -8.01 -9.37
C CYS A 13 7.32 -8.41 -10.12
N HIS A 14 6.34 -8.92 -9.37
CA HIS A 14 5.00 -9.12 -9.88
C HIS A 14 4.19 -7.85 -9.68
N LEU A 15 3.68 -7.29 -10.78
CA LEU A 15 2.88 -6.08 -10.74
C LEU A 15 1.42 -6.44 -10.48
N ARG A 16 0.86 -5.90 -9.40
CA ARG A 16 -0.53 -6.15 -9.00
C ARG A 16 -1.15 -4.86 -8.49
N ALA A 17 -2.46 -4.73 -8.67
CA ALA A 17 -3.22 -3.61 -8.12
C ALA A 17 -3.63 -3.89 -6.68
N PHE A 18 -3.59 -2.86 -5.84
CA PHE A 18 -4.04 -2.95 -4.46
C PHE A 18 -5.57 -2.87 -4.41
N ALA A 19 -6.19 -3.90 -3.86
CA ALA A 19 -7.66 -4.02 -3.82
C ALA A 19 -8.31 -3.26 -2.66
N GLY A 20 -7.53 -2.72 -1.74
CA GLY A 20 -8.06 -2.05 -0.55
C GLY A 20 -8.50 -2.99 0.57
N ILE A 21 -8.28 -4.29 0.41
CA ILE A 21 -8.62 -5.29 1.42
C ILE A 21 -7.35 -5.68 2.16
N HIS A 22 -7.35 -5.56 3.48
CA HIS A 22 -6.18 -5.86 4.28
C HIS A 22 -6.51 -6.60 5.57
N MET A 23 -5.56 -7.40 6.03
CA MET A 23 -5.58 -8.03 7.34
C MET A 23 -4.40 -7.51 8.14
N LEU A 24 -4.68 -7.04 9.34
CA LEU A 24 -3.69 -6.43 10.22
C LEU A 24 -3.63 -7.20 11.54
N SER A 25 -2.42 -7.36 12.07
CA SER A 25 -2.22 -7.84 13.43
C SER A 25 -1.96 -6.66 14.36
N ASN A 26 -1.96 -6.91 15.67
CA ASN A 26 -1.64 -5.89 16.67
C ASN A 26 -0.20 -5.39 16.54
N GLU A 27 0.67 -6.12 15.85
CA GLU A 27 2.03 -5.70 15.57
C GLU A 27 2.11 -4.39 14.76
N ILE A 28 1.01 -4.01 14.09
CA ILE A 28 0.98 -2.76 13.33
C ILE A 28 1.28 -1.54 14.21
N PHE A 29 0.88 -1.57 15.48
CA PHE A 29 1.16 -0.48 16.41
C PHE A 29 2.65 -0.38 16.72
N ASN A 30 3.33 -1.52 16.85
CA ASN A 30 4.78 -1.56 17.04
C ASN A 30 5.52 -1.03 15.82
N VAL A 31 5.02 -1.34 14.62
CA VAL A 31 5.57 -0.83 13.37
C VAL A 31 5.42 0.68 13.27
N MET A 32 4.24 1.23 13.62
CA MET A 32 4.01 2.67 13.66
C MET A 32 4.96 3.36 14.63
N ASP A 33 5.15 2.79 15.82
CA ASP A 33 6.05 3.34 16.83
C ASP A 33 7.49 3.31 16.33
N ALA A 34 7.92 2.24 15.67
CA ALA A 34 9.27 2.14 15.12
C ALA A 34 9.53 3.20 14.04
N ILE A 35 8.54 3.48 13.19
CA ILE A 35 8.67 4.54 12.18
C ILE A 35 8.74 5.91 12.85
N ASP A 36 7.91 6.16 13.87
CA ASP A 36 7.89 7.43 14.58
C ASP A 36 9.17 7.67 15.39
N GLU A 37 9.80 6.63 15.93
CA GLU A 37 11.05 6.73 16.67
C GLU A 37 12.27 7.03 15.78
N ALA A 38 12.26 6.50 14.56
CA ALA A 38 13.37 6.68 13.62
C ALA A 38 12.84 6.86 12.18
N PRO A 39 12.08 7.92 11.92
CA PRO A 39 11.38 8.08 10.64
C PRO A 39 12.33 8.17 9.44
N GLU A 40 13.54 8.62 9.64
CA GLU A 40 14.58 8.71 8.60
C GLU A 40 15.02 7.34 8.06
N LYS A 41 14.76 6.27 8.80
CA LYS A 41 15.08 4.90 8.37
C LYS A 41 14.00 4.30 7.46
N TYR A 42 12.84 4.93 7.37
CA TYR A 42 11.68 4.42 6.65
C TYR A 42 11.13 5.47 5.68
N PRO A 43 11.94 5.97 4.73
CA PRO A 43 11.48 6.97 3.78
C PRO A 43 10.75 6.33 2.61
N LEU A 44 10.08 7.16 1.80
CA LEU A 44 9.61 6.78 0.47
C LEU A 44 10.65 7.19 -0.57
N TYR A 45 10.76 6.42 -1.64
CA TYR A 45 11.67 6.68 -2.75
C TYR A 45 10.87 6.97 -4.03
N ASP A 46 11.40 7.88 -4.85
CA ASP A 46 10.87 8.10 -6.17
C ASP A 46 11.36 7.05 -7.18
N ALA A 47 10.94 7.17 -8.44
CA ALA A 47 11.33 6.23 -9.48
C ALA A 47 12.84 6.20 -9.76
N SER A 48 13.55 7.27 -9.42
CA SER A 48 15.00 7.37 -9.60
C SER A 48 15.78 6.85 -8.40
N GLY A 49 15.11 6.43 -7.34
CA GLY A 49 15.72 5.92 -6.12
C GLY A 49 16.15 7.01 -5.14
N ASN A 50 15.66 8.24 -5.33
CA ASN A 50 15.90 9.34 -4.40
C ASN A 50 14.79 9.38 -3.34
N VAL A 51 15.16 9.78 -2.13
CA VAL A 51 14.18 9.98 -1.05
C VAL A 51 13.26 11.14 -1.39
N ILE A 52 11.96 10.91 -1.28
CA ILE A 52 10.96 11.95 -1.48
C ILE A 52 10.97 12.87 -0.26
N GLU A 53 11.13 14.17 -0.48
CA GLU A 53 11.19 15.15 0.59
C GLU A 53 9.91 15.12 1.44
N GLY A 54 10.06 15.20 2.76
CA GLY A 54 8.96 15.15 3.72
C GLY A 54 8.53 13.74 4.13
N THR A 55 9.03 12.69 3.48
CA THR A 55 8.68 11.30 3.84
C THR A 55 9.60 10.68 4.88
N GLN A 56 10.53 11.45 5.40
CA GLN A 56 11.41 11.07 6.50
C GLN A 56 10.89 11.53 7.86
N ASP A 57 9.73 12.18 7.87
CA ASP A 57 9.11 12.68 9.10
C ASP A 57 8.29 11.59 9.77
N ALA A 58 7.93 11.80 11.02
CA ALA A 58 7.01 10.94 11.74
C ALA A 58 5.67 10.84 11.02
N LEU A 59 4.93 9.75 11.24
CA LEU A 59 3.65 9.50 10.57
C LEU A 59 2.58 10.56 10.89
N GLY A 60 2.57 11.06 12.12
CA GLY A 60 1.51 11.95 12.60
C GLY A 60 0.21 11.18 12.89
N GLN A 61 -0.88 11.91 13.01
CA GLN A 61 -2.19 11.34 13.35
C GLN A 61 -2.99 10.91 12.11
N CYS A 62 -2.63 11.41 10.95
CA CYS A 62 -3.33 11.12 9.71
C CYS A 62 -2.32 10.93 8.58
N PHE A 63 -2.40 9.81 7.91
CA PHE A 63 -1.49 9.48 6.81
C PHE A 63 -2.17 8.49 5.85
N PRO A 64 -1.82 8.50 4.55
CA PRO A 64 -2.31 7.49 3.62
C PRO A 64 -1.80 6.10 3.98
N VAL A 65 -2.68 5.11 3.98
CA VAL A 65 -2.32 3.73 4.36
C VAL A 65 -1.30 3.12 3.41
N THR A 66 -1.37 3.45 2.14
CA THR A 66 -0.40 2.94 1.15
C THR A 66 1.00 3.47 1.40
N ASP A 67 1.14 4.74 1.79
CA ASP A 67 2.43 5.31 2.17
C ASP A 67 3.00 4.61 3.41
N PHE A 68 2.14 4.34 4.39
CA PHE A 68 2.54 3.58 5.57
C PHE A 68 3.07 2.20 5.20
N TYR A 69 2.38 1.45 4.34
CA TYR A 69 2.83 0.13 3.92
C TYR A 69 4.16 0.17 3.18
N LEU A 70 4.35 1.14 2.31
CA LEU A 70 5.60 1.29 1.58
C LEU A 70 6.77 1.63 2.52
N ARG A 71 6.53 2.46 3.51
CA ARG A 71 7.54 2.78 4.52
C ARG A 71 7.84 1.58 5.41
N ALA A 72 6.80 0.89 5.86
CA ALA A 72 6.93 -0.29 6.73
C ALA A 72 7.66 -1.44 6.03
N ALA A 73 7.43 -1.63 4.73
CA ALA A 73 8.01 -2.75 3.98
C ALA A 73 9.54 -2.69 3.89
N ALA A 74 10.14 -1.53 4.13
CA ALA A 74 11.60 -1.40 4.16
C ALA A 74 12.26 -2.16 5.33
N GLY A 75 11.53 -2.37 6.43
CA GLY A 75 12.08 -3.03 7.61
C GLY A 75 11.19 -4.11 8.24
N PHE A 76 9.97 -4.30 7.75
CA PHE A 76 9.00 -5.24 8.32
C PHE A 76 8.35 -6.07 7.22
N PRO A 77 7.89 -7.31 7.53
CA PRO A 77 7.19 -8.13 6.55
C PRO A 77 5.83 -7.55 6.18
N VAL A 78 5.62 -7.33 4.88
CA VAL A 78 4.33 -6.93 4.30
C VAL A 78 4.04 -7.90 3.16
N TYR A 79 3.00 -8.71 3.30
CA TYR A 79 2.69 -9.76 2.34
C TYR A 79 1.51 -9.38 1.47
N GLY A 80 1.62 -9.71 0.18
CA GLY A 80 0.50 -9.65 -0.74
C GLY A 80 -0.10 -11.03 -0.93
N LYS A 81 -1.42 -11.09 -1.03
CA LYS A 81 -2.12 -12.32 -1.39
C LYS A 81 -2.99 -12.05 -2.62
N GLU A 82 -2.85 -12.91 -3.62
CA GLU A 82 -3.64 -12.83 -4.84
C GLU A 82 -4.68 -13.96 -4.83
N PRO A 83 -5.98 -13.64 -4.62
CA PRO A 83 -7.04 -14.65 -4.70
C PRO A 83 -7.18 -15.18 -6.13
N ALA A 84 -7.49 -16.48 -6.28
CA ALA A 84 -7.64 -17.10 -7.59
C ALA A 84 -8.84 -16.55 -8.38
N HIS A 85 -9.89 -16.17 -7.69
CA HIS A 85 -11.11 -15.62 -8.27
C HIS A 85 -11.54 -14.39 -7.50
N LEU A 86 -11.27 -13.21 -8.07
CA LEU A 86 -11.63 -11.94 -7.45
C LEU A 86 -12.28 -11.05 -8.50
N THR A 87 -13.49 -10.59 -8.20
CA THR A 87 -14.19 -9.56 -8.97
C THR A 87 -14.30 -8.31 -8.11
N LEU A 88 -13.76 -7.19 -8.60
CA LEU A 88 -13.81 -5.91 -7.92
C LEU A 88 -14.61 -4.91 -8.75
N ILE A 89 -15.56 -4.24 -8.10
CA ILE A 89 -16.35 -3.18 -8.71
C ILE A 89 -16.34 -2.00 -7.75
N ASP A 90 -15.89 -0.85 -8.24
CA ASP A 90 -15.88 0.39 -7.45
C ASP A 90 -17.26 1.04 -7.49
N ALA A 91 -18.07 0.81 -6.45
CA ALA A 91 -19.41 1.39 -6.34
C ALA A 91 -19.38 2.88 -5.93
N GLY A 92 -18.21 3.43 -5.62
CA GLY A 92 -18.05 4.84 -5.30
C GLY A 92 -18.13 5.77 -6.51
N LYS A 93 -18.17 5.24 -7.73
CA LYS A 93 -18.26 6.00 -8.96
C LYS A 93 -19.61 5.79 -9.64
N PRO A 94 -20.27 6.88 -10.14
CA PRO A 94 -21.57 6.72 -10.81
C PRO A 94 -21.52 5.77 -12.00
N GLU A 95 -20.44 5.78 -12.77
CA GLU A 95 -20.29 4.94 -13.96
C GLU A 95 -20.18 3.45 -13.65
N THR A 96 -19.78 3.09 -12.42
CA THR A 96 -19.63 1.68 -12.00
C THR A 96 -20.72 1.22 -11.05
N LEU A 97 -21.53 2.14 -10.53
CA LEU A 97 -22.59 1.80 -9.57
C LEU A 97 -23.62 0.84 -10.17
N LEU A 98 -24.05 1.08 -11.41
CA LEU A 98 -25.00 0.21 -12.10
C LEU A 98 -24.41 -1.20 -12.32
N GLN A 99 -23.13 -1.28 -12.62
CA GLN A 99 -22.43 -2.55 -12.75
C GLN A 99 -22.43 -3.31 -11.42
N ALA A 100 -22.20 -2.62 -10.30
CA ALA A 100 -22.24 -3.21 -8.98
C ALA A 100 -23.64 -3.74 -8.63
N GLU A 101 -24.67 -2.97 -8.95
CA GLU A 101 -26.06 -3.39 -8.73
C GLU A 101 -26.41 -4.64 -9.53
N ARG A 102 -25.99 -4.72 -10.79
CA ARG A 102 -26.19 -5.89 -11.64
C ARG A 102 -25.48 -7.12 -11.09
N PHE A 103 -24.25 -6.94 -10.61
CA PHE A 103 -23.47 -8.02 -10.01
C PHE A 103 -24.16 -8.61 -8.79
N ILE A 104 -24.67 -7.76 -7.90
CA ILE A 104 -25.42 -8.18 -6.70
C ILE A 104 -26.70 -8.91 -7.09
N SER A 105 -27.41 -8.42 -8.11
CA SER A 105 -28.67 -9.03 -8.58
C SER A 105 -28.48 -10.43 -9.16
N GLN A 106 -27.29 -10.75 -9.66
CA GLN A 106 -26.96 -12.05 -10.25
C GLN A 106 -26.51 -13.07 -9.22
N SER A 107 -26.22 -12.62 -8.03
CA SER A 107 -25.78 -13.49 -6.93
C SER A 107 -26.96 -13.77 -5.99
#